data_ad043f44deb3489705bb5bfdeae4475c
#
_entry.id   ad043f44deb3489705bb5bfdeae4475c
#
_cell.length_a   1.000
_cell.length_b   1.000
_cell.length_c   1.000
_cell.angle_alpha   90.00
_cell.angle_beta   90.00
_cell.angle_gamma   90.00
#
_symmetry.space_group_name_H-M   'P 1'
#
loop_
_entity.id
_entity.type
_entity.pdbx_description
1 polymer ?
#
loop_
_entity_poly.entity_id
_entity_poly.type
_entity_poly.pdbx_seq_one_letter_code
_entity_poly.pdbx_strand_id
1 'polypeptide(L)'
;PVIGLLTEWQASGKIEQRSSKDNLGGTMRLGSYDAVLDPDSKASKIYKEKTISERHRHRYEVNINYRNQLIEAGLKFSGFSPDGELPEIIERSDHPWFIGVQFHPELKSKPFDPHPLFSSFIEAAVDQSRLV
;
A
#
# COMPACT_ATOMS: atom_id res chain seq x y z
N PRO A 1 13.46 7.65 -10.20
CA PRO A 1 12.37 8.18 -9.37
C PRO A 1 11.90 7.14 -8.35
N VAL A 2 11.49 7.62 -7.17
CA VAL A 2 10.97 6.76 -6.10
C VAL A 2 9.58 6.23 -6.46
N ILE A 3 8.82 7.03 -7.18
CA ILE A 3 7.52 6.67 -7.74
C ILE A 3 7.58 6.88 -9.25
N GLY A 4 7.20 5.87 -10.00
CA GLY A 4 7.25 5.89 -11.45
C GLY A 4 6.39 4.81 -12.08
N LEU A 5 6.40 4.75 -13.40
CA LEU A 5 5.77 3.66 -14.13
C LEU A 5 6.57 2.37 -13.94
N LEU A 6 5.92 1.23 -13.87
CA LEU A 6 6.58 -0.08 -13.72
C LEU A 6 7.64 -0.36 -14.80
N THR A 7 7.48 0.23 -15.98
CA THR A 7 8.43 0.11 -17.10
C THR A 7 9.71 0.93 -16.91
N GLU A 8 9.74 1.83 -15.92
CA GLU A 8 10.85 2.77 -15.73
C GLU A 8 11.92 2.27 -14.78
N TRP A 9 11.70 1.15 -14.09
CA TRP A 9 12.71 0.56 -13.22
C TRP A 9 12.86 -0.95 -13.45
N GLN A 10 14.06 -1.41 -13.17
CA GLN A 10 14.40 -2.83 -13.24
C GLN A 10 14.10 -3.48 -11.89
N ALA A 11 13.20 -4.45 -11.86
CA ALA A 11 13.11 -5.36 -10.74
C ALA A 11 14.28 -6.35 -10.82
N SER A 12 15.15 -6.34 -9.81
CA SER A 12 16.26 -7.32 -9.66
C SER A 12 17.17 -7.48 -10.89
N GLY A 13 17.47 -6.41 -11.63
CA GLY A 13 18.35 -6.46 -12.81
C GLY A 13 17.72 -7.05 -14.06
N LYS A 14 16.44 -7.38 -14.05
CA LYS A 14 15.66 -7.72 -15.24
C LYS A 14 14.73 -6.57 -15.57
N ILE A 15 14.75 -6.13 -16.81
CA ILE A 15 13.72 -5.26 -17.37
C ILE A 15 12.45 -6.14 -17.42
N GLU A 16 11.52 -5.96 -16.51
CA GLU A 16 10.17 -6.41 -16.75
C GLU A 16 9.57 -5.52 -17.84
N GLN A 17 9.83 -5.89 -19.08
CA GLN A 17 8.97 -5.52 -20.17
C GLN A 17 7.64 -6.25 -19.92
N ARG A 18 6.72 -5.61 -19.20
CA ARG A 18 5.32 -5.90 -19.45
C ARG A 18 5.12 -5.51 -20.90
N SER A 19 4.96 -6.54 -21.72
CA SER A 19 4.96 -6.42 -23.16
C SER A 19 3.99 -5.33 -23.60
N SER A 20 4.41 -4.49 -24.52
CA SER A 20 3.62 -3.48 -25.24
C SER A 20 2.39 -4.03 -25.98
N LYS A 21 2.04 -5.30 -25.76
CA LYS A 21 0.84 -5.96 -26.28
C LYS A 21 -0.36 -5.88 -25.35
N ASP A 22 -0.16 -5.56 -24.08
CA ASP A 22 -1.27 -5.25 -23.20
C ASP A 22 -1.62 -3.79 -23.44
N ASN A 23 -2.71 -3.55 -24.12
CA ASN A 23 -3.36 -2.26 -24.39
C ASN A 23 -2.91 -1.11 -23.49
N LEU A 24 -3.08 0.14 -23.91
CA LEU A 24 -2.87 1.38 -23.15
C LEU A 24 -3.34 1.33 -21.67
N GLY A 25 -4.10 0.31 -21.29
CA GLY A 25 -4.44 -0.08 -19.91
C GLY A 25 -3.42 -0.98 -19.21
N GLY A 26 -2.43 -1.56 -19.92
CA GLY A 26 -1.52 -2.59 -19.38
C GLY A 26 -0.55 -2.12 -18.29
N THR A 27 -0.38 -0.82 -18.09
CA THR A 27 0.36 -0.21 -16.98
C THR A 27 -0.54 0.25 -15.84
N MET A 28 -1.85 0.24 -16.04
CA MET A 28 -2.82 0.66 -15.03
C MET A 28 -3.28 -0.52 -14.20
N ARG A 29 -3.14 -0.42 -12.89
CA ARG A 29 -3.79 -1.35 -11.96
C ARG A 29 -5.20 -0.86 -11.72
N LEU A 30 -6.17 -1.63 -12.18
CA LEU A 30 -7.59 -1.34 -12.08
C LEU A 30 -8.34 -2.56 -11.56
N GLY A 31 -9.15 -2.36 -10.52
CA GLY A 31 -9.93 -3.43 -9.90
C GLY A 31 -9.29 -4.00 -8.65
N SER A 32 -9.70 -5.19 -8.25
CA SER A 32 -9.26 -5.85 -7.02
C SER A 32 -7.92 -6.56 -7.18
N TYR A 33 -7.03 -6.31 -6.24
CA TYR A 33 -5.73 -6.97 -6.13
C TYR A 33 -5.48 -7.38 -4.69
N ASP A 34 -4.85 -8.52 -4.52
CA ASP A 34 -4.48 -9.02 -3.21
C ASP A 34 -3.18 -8.39 -2.71
N ALA A 35 -3.09 -8.24 -1.40
CA ALA A 35 -1.86 -7.84 -0.72
C ALA A 35 -1.63 -8.70 0.52
N VAL A 36 -0.38 -9.05 0.74
CA VAL A 36 0.06 -9.80 1.93
C VAL A 36 0.58 -8.80 2.96
N LEU A 37 0.07 -8.90 4.19
CA LEU A 37 0.41 -8.00 5.28
C LEU A 37 1.55 -8.56 6.15
N ASP A 38 2.43 -7.68 6.58
CA ASP A 38 3.41 -7.99 7.62
C ASP A 38 2.66 -8.23 8.95
N PRO A 39 2.80 -9.43 9.57
CA PRO A 39 2.08 -9.77 10.80
C PRO A 39 2.40 -8.85 11.99
N ASP A 40 3.56 -8.20 12.00
CA ASP A 40 3.98 -7.27 13.07
C ASP A 40 3.60 -5.82 12.79
N SER A 41 2.78 -5.58 11.77
CA SER A 41 2.39 -4.24 11.35
C SER A 41 1.10 -3.74 12.02
N LYS A 42 0.93 -2.42 12.05
CA LYS A 42 -0.33 -1.78 12.42
C LYS A 42 -1.44 -2.17 11.44
N ALA A 43 -1.13 -2.22 10.14
CA ALA A 43 -2.06 -2.66 9.11
C ALA A 43 -2.64 -4.04 9.39
N SER A 44 -1.81 -5.03 9.74
CA SER A 44 -2.25 -6.37 10.10
C SER A 44 -3.20 -6.37 11.32
N LYS A 45 -2.92 -5.54 12.31
CA LYS A 45 -3.78 -5.41 13.51
C LYS A 45 -5.14 -4.77 13.19
N ILE A 46 -5.15 -3.82 12.26
CA ILE A 46 -6.37 -3.13 11.82
C ILE A 46 -7.26 -4.06 11.01
N TYR A 47 -6.70 -4.73 10.02
CA TYR A 47 -7.44 -5.65 9.16
C TYR A 47 -7.79 -6.98 9.85
N LYS A 48 -6.97 -7.43 10.79
CA LYS A 48 -7.07 -8.74 11.47
C LYS A 48 -7.00 -9.92 10.47
N GLU A 49 -6.29 -9.73 9.39
CA GLU A 49 -6.12 -10.69 8.30
C GLU A 49 -4.66 -10.70 7.84
N LYS A 50 -4.23 -11.81 7.25
CA LYS A 50 -2.88 -11.94 6.67
C LYS A 50 -2.83 -11.44 5.23
N THR A 51 -3.92 -11.61 4.51
CA THR A 51 -4.07 -11.21 3.12
C THR A 51 -5.35 -10.41 2.97
N ILE A 52 -5.26 -9.30 2.28
CA ILE A 52 -6.39 -8.42 1.99
C ILE A 52 -6.58 -8.32 0.48
N SER A 53 -7.79 -7.98 0.07
CA SER A 53 -8.10 -7.68 -1.32
C SER A 53 -8.66 -6.28 -1.38
N GLU A 54 -8.00 -5.40 -2.10
CA GLU A 54 -8.34 -3.99 -2.19
C GLU A 54 -8.41 -3.52 -3.64
N ARG A 55 -9.20 -2.48 -3.88
CA ARG A 55 -9.40 -1.95 -5.23
C ARG A 55 -8.38 -0.87 -5.56
N HIS A 56 -7.75 -1.01 -6.71
CA HIS A 56 -6.74 -0.12 -7.25
C HIS A 56 -7.27 0.67 -8.45
N ARG A 57 -6.70 1.87 -8.60
CA ARG A 57 -6.95 2.74 -9.73
C ARG A 57 -5.77 3.68 -9.94
N HIS A 58 -4.62 3.11 -10.31
CA HIS A 58 -3.39 3.91 -10.48
C HIS A 58 -2.45 3.29 -11.50
N ARG A 59 -1.56 4.12 -12.06
CA ARG A 59 -0.52 3.73 -13.01
C ARG A 59 0.87 3.73 -12.40
N TYR A 60 1.09 4.58 -11.41
CA TYR A 60 2.38 4.76 -10.77
C TYR A 60 2.50 3.81 -9.59
N GLU A 61 3.71 3.29 -9.40
CA GLU A 61 4.06 2.37 -8.34
C GLU A 61 5.26 2.88 -7.56
N VAL A 62 5.36 2.47 -6.31
CA VAL A 62 6.57 2.70 -5.52
C VAL A 62 7.68 1.78 -6.02
N ASN A 63 8.82 2.36 -6.36
CA ASN A 63 9.98 1.61 -6.82
C ASN A 63 10.63 0.85 -5.66
N ILE A 64 10.54 -0.47 -5.68
CA ILE A 64 11.05 -1.35 -4.63
C ILE A 64 12.57 -1.24 -4.43
N ASN A 65 13.31 -0.77 -5.42
CA ASN A 65 14.76 -0.58 -5.31
C ASN A 65 15.15 0.48 -4.26
N TYR A 66 14.22 1.36 -3.87
CA TYR A 66 14.41 2.32 -2.79
C TYR A 66 14.02 1.80 -1.40
N ARG A 67 13.59 0.54 -1.31
CA ARG A 67 13.07 -0.05 -0.07
C ARG A 67 14.03 0.15 1.11
N ASN A 68 15.29 -0.20 0.95
CA ASN A 68 16.26 -0.11 2.05
C ASN A 68 16.49 1.32 2.51
N GLN A 69 16.63 2.26 1.57
CA GLN A 69 16.79 3.69 1.89
C GLN A 69 15.58 4.25 2.63
N LEU A 70 14.36 3.86 2.22
CA LEU A 70 13.13 4.30 2.86
C LEU A 70 12.96 3.70 4.26
N ILE A 71 13.36 2.44 4.46
CA ILE A 71 13.37 1.79 5.78
C ILE A 71 14.36 2.50 6.71
N GLU A 72 15.58 2.80 6.25
CA GLU A 72 16.58 3.55 7.02
C GLU A 72 16.07 4.94 7.40
N ALA A 73 15.24 5.56 6.56
CA ALA A 73 14.59 6.84 6.84
C ALA A 73 13.35 6.74 7.75
N GLY A 74 13.00 5.55 8.24
CA GLY A 74 11.94 5.34 9.21
C GLY A 74 10.59 4.91 8.64
N LEU A 75 10.51 4.58 7.35
CA LEU A 75 9.31 3.96 6.79
C LEU A 75 9.32 2.44 7.00
N LYS A 76 8.18 1.91 7.37
CA LYS A 76 7.94 0.46 7.40
C LYS A 76 7.04 0.08 6.23
N PHE A 77 7.44 -0.93 5.49
CA PHE A 77 6.59 -1.54 4.47
C PHE A 77 5.76 -2.64 5.12
N SER A 78 4.47 -2.44 5.19
CA SER A 78 3.55 -3.34 5.90
C SER A 78 2.64 -4.15 5.00
N GLY A 79 2.67 -3.93 3.70
CA GLY A 79 1.94 -4.71 2.72
C GLY A 79 2.61 -4.73 1.36
N PHE A 80 2.58 -5.90 0.73
CA PHE A 80 3.15 -6.12 -0.60
C PHE A 80 2.17 -6.92 -1.45
N SER A 81 2.30 -6.80 -2.78
CA SER A 81 1.70 -7.76 -3.70
C SER A 81 2.14 -9.19 -3.35
N PRO A 82 1.36 -10.23 -3.71
CA PRO A 82 1.68 -11.63 -3.35
C PRO A 82 3.06 -12.10 -3.81
N ASP A 83 3.58 -11.56 -4.92
CA ASP A 83 4.93 -11.82 -5.42
C ASP A 83 6.03 -11.05 -4.66
N GLY A 84 5.66 -10.11 -3.78
CA GLY A 84 6.60 -9.30 -3.01
C GLY A 84 7.24 -8.15 -3.77
N GLU A 85 6.87 -7.90 -5.02
CA GLU A 85 7.52 -6.93 -5.90
C GLU A 85 6.94 -5.51 -5.78
N LEU A 86 5.66 -5.39 -5.43
CA LEU A 86 4.96 -4.11 -5.36
C LEU A 86 4.62 -3.75 -3.91
N PRO A 87 5.21 -2.67 -3.38
CA PRO A 87 4.77 -2.13 -2.10
C PRO A 87 3.34 -1.60 -2.20
N GLU A 88 2.49 -2.03 -1.28
CA GLU A 88 1.08 -1.67 -1.24
C GLU A 88 0.73 -0.76 -0.07
N ILE A 89 1.42 -0.94 1.06
CA ILE A 89 1.16 -0.22 2.29
C ILE A 89 2.49 0.16 2.94
N ILE A 90 2.56 1.41 3.37
CA ILE A 90 3.64 1.94 4.22
C ILE A 90 3.06 2.46 5.52
N GLU A 91 3.87 2.43 6.57
CA GLU A 91 3.51 3.02 7.86
C GLU A 91 4.75 3.59 8.58
N ARG A 92 4.51 4.47 9.56
CA ARG A 92 5.54 4.94 10.48
C ARG A 92 5.19 4.48 11.88
N SER A 93 6.10 3.74 12.50
CA SER A 93 5.94 3.22 13.86
C SER A 93 6.12 4.28 14.94
N ASP A 94 6.80 5.38 14.63
CA ASP A 94 7.05 6.52 15.52
C ASP A 94 5.92 7.59 15.51
N HIS A 95 4.83 7.31 14.81
CA HIS A 95 3.66 8.18 14.71
C HIS A 95 2.42 7.46 15.27
N PRO A 96 1.50 8.17 15.94
CA PRO A 96 0.27 7.57 16.49
C PRO A 96 -0.55 6.82 15.45
N TRP A 97 -0.70 7.38 14.26
CA TRP A 97 -1.33 6.75 13.13
C TRP A 97 -0.84 7.37 11.82
N PHE A 98 0.01 6.67 11.11
CA PHE A 98 0.48 7.05 9.78
C PHE A 98 0.49 5.80 8.90
N ILE A 99 -0.43 5.76 7.95
CA ILE A 99 -0.55 4.67 6.97
C ILE A 99 -0.74 5.29 5.60
N GLY A 100 0.09 4.90 4.64
CA GLY A 100 -0.06 5.24 3.23
C GLY A 100 -0.34 3.98 2.42
N VAL A 101 -1.27 4.07 1.48
CA VAL A 101 -1.70 2.94 0.66
C VAL A 101 -1.72 3.30 -0.82
N GLN A 102 -1.51 2.30 -1.68
CA GLN A 102 -1.61 2.43 -3.13
C GLN A 102 -3.06 2.31 -3.62
N PHE A 103 -3.85 1.53 -2.93
CA PHE A 103 -5.26 1.28 -3.26
C PHE A 103 -6.17 2.40 -2.75
N HIS A 104 -7.46 2.29 -3.08
CA HIS A 104 -8.50 3.25 -2.77
C HIS A 104 -9.52 2.67 -1.78
N PRO A 105 -9.32 2.84 -0.46
CA PRO A 105 -10.23 2.28 0.56
C PRO A 105 -11.67 2.78 0.43
N GLU A 106 -11.86 4.00 -0.08
CA GLU A 106 -13.16 4.61 -0.29
C GLU A 106 -14.05 3.81 -1.26
N LEU A 107 -13.45 3.01 -2.14
CA LEU A 107 -14.20 2.18 -3.09
C LEU A 107 -14.87 0.97 -2.42
N LYS A 108 -14.50 0.65 -1.19
CA LYS A 108 -15.08 -0.45 -0.40
C LYS A 108 -15.79 0.01 0.86
N SER A 109 -15.59 1.25 1.27
CA SER A 109 -16.21 1.79 2.46
C SER A 109 -17.70 2.07 2.24
N LYS A 110 -18.51 1.80 3.26
CA LYS A 110 -19.97 2.03 3.25
C LYS A 110 -20.38 2.81 4.49
N PRO A 111 -21.50 3.56 4.46
CA PRO A 111 -21.93 4.38 5.60
C PRO A 111 -22.10 3.62 6.92
N PHE A 112 -22.64 2.39 6.87
CA PHE A 112 -22.86 1.54 8.04
C PHE A 112 -21.88 0.38 8.17
N ASP A 113 -20.89 0.31 7.27
CA ASP A 113 -19.79 -0.66 7.28
C ASP A 113 -18.54 0.04 6.75
N PRO A 114 -17.96 0.96 7.56
CA PRO A 114 -16.81 1.74 7.14
C PRO A 114 -15.58 0.86 6.97
N HIS A 115 -14.74 1.23 6.01
CA HIS A 115 -13.47 0.55 5.80
C HIS A 115 -12.62 0.59 7.09
N PRO A 116 -11.96 -0.52 7.47
CA PRO A 116 -11.22 -0.61 8.72
C PRO A 116 -10.12 0.45 8.88
N LEU A 117 -9.48 0.86 7.80
CA LEU A 117 -8.50 1.96 7.86
C LEU A 117 -9.14 3.29 8.26
N PHE A 118 -10.33 3.60 7.78
CA PHE A 118 -11.03 4.83 8.15
C PHE A 118 -11.48 4.81 9.61
N SER A 119 -12.05 3.70 10.06
CA SER A 119 -12.44 3.52 11.47
C SER A 119 -11.25 3.68 12.40
N SER A 120 -10.13 3.02 12.10
CA SER A 120 -8.90 3.11 12.87
C SER A 120 -8.30 4.53 12.87
N PHE A 121 -8.36 5.23 11.74
CA PHE A 121 -7.90 6.62 11.66
C PHE A 121 -8.69 7.53 12.58
N ILE A 122 -10.02 7.46 12.54
CA ILE A 122 -10.91 8.27 13.40
C ILE A 122 -10.69 7.94 14.88
N GLU A 123 -10.57 6.66 15.22
CA GLU A 123 -10.27 6.23 16.60
C GLU A 123 -8.97 6.86 17.10
N ALA A 124 -7.90 6.78 16.33
CA ALA A 124 -6.62 7.39 16.67
C ALA A 124 -6.72 8.92 16.80
N ALA A 125 -7.47 9.57 15.92
CA ALA A 125 -7.69 11.02 15.98
C ALA A 125 -8.46 11.43 17.26
N VAL A 126 -9.46 10.67 17.66
CA VAL A 126 -10.20 10.89 18.91
C VAL A 126 -9.29 10.70 20.12
N ASP A 127 -8.48 9.64 20.14
CA ASP A 127 -7.55 9.38 21.24
C ASP A 127 -6.50 10.50 21.36
N GLN A 128 -5.93 10.96 20.26
CA GLN A 128 -5.01 12.08 20.26
C GLN A 128 -5.67 13.39 20.75
N SER A 129 -6.90 13.64 20.39
CA SER A 129 -7.64 14.85 20.83
C SER A 129 -7.82 14.92 22.34
N ARG A 130 -7.85 13.78 23.02
CA ARG A 130 -7.98 13.68 24.49
C ARG A 130 -6.69 13.92 25.27
N LEU A 131 -5.55 13.95 24.56
CA LEU A 131 -4.23 14.19 25.15
C LEU A 131 -3.87 15.68 25.21
N VAL A 132 -4.69 16.54 24.65
CA VAL A 132 -4.47 17.99 24.58
C VAL A 132 -5.22 18.71 25.68
#